data_b8fb5081e6f38d0ecdde7dad4b40ab49
#
_entry.id   b8fb5081e6f38d0ecdde7dad4b40ab49
#
_cell.length_a   1.000
_cell.length_b   1.000
_cell.length_c   1.000
_cell.angle_alpha   90.00
_cell.angle_beta   90.00
_cell.angle_gamma   90.00
#
_symmetry.space_group_name_H-M   'P 1'
#
loop_
_entity.id
_entity.type
_entity.pdbx_description
1 polymer ?
#
loop_
_entity_poly.entity_id
_entity_poly.type
_entity_poly.pdbx_seq_one_letter_code
_entity_poly.pdbx_strand_id
1 'polypeptide(L)'
;EIENSLSVILNGIQDPGNIGTILRVCDWFGIRNIFCDHDCANIFNPKSVQASMGAIFRVNVFYLDLVDFIPRFTNSDFPCYGTFLEGENIYRMHLQSKGFIVMGNEGNGITAGIEQLVNHKITIPSFAHSLYSTESLNVGVATGIILSEFKRIEYINR
;
A
#
# COMPACT_ATOMS: atom_id res chain seq x y z
N GLU A 1 9.86 8.88 13.57
CA GLU A 1 9.29 7.52 13.58
C GLU A 1 9.00 6.97 12.17
N ILE A 2 8.57 7.81 11.20
CA ILE A 2 8.30 7.38 9.81
C ILE A 2 9.53 6.73 9.18
N GLU A 3 10.69 7.35 9.29
CA GLU A 3 11.95 6.94 8.64
C GLU A 3 12.50 5.56 9.09
N ASN A 4 11.93 4.99 10.14
CA ASN A 4 12.39 3.71 10.70
C ASN A 4 11.36 2.58 10.56
N SER A 5 10.30 2.78 9.78
CA SER A 5 9.22 1.81 9.63
C SER A 5 8.63 1.80 8.23
N LEU A 6 7.91 0.73 7.91
CA LEU A 6 7.05 0.71 6.72
C LEU A 6 5.80 1.54 6.97
N SER A 7 5.41 2.31 5.96
CA SER A 7 4.14 3.03 5.92
C SER A 7 3.44 2.76 4.59
N VAL A 8 2.12 2.79 4.60
CA VAL A 8 1.31 2.59 3.39
C VAL A 8 0.83 3.94 2.86
N ILE A 9 0.91 4.11 1.56
CA ILE A 9 0.37 5.26 0.83
C ILE A 9 -0.80 4.77 -0.01
N LEU A 10 -1.92 5.49 0.07
CA LEU A 10 -3.13 5.21 -0.71
C LEU A 10 -3.35 6.34 -1.70
N ASN A 11 -3.30 6.02 -2.99
CA ASN A 11 -3.48 6.96 -4.08
C ASN A 11 -4.80 6.68 -4.80
N GLY A 12 -5.82 7.46 -4.49
CA GLY A 12 -7.14 7.43 -5.11
C GLY A 12 -7.97 6.19 -4.76
N ILE A 13 -7.86 5.64 -3.56
CA ILE A 13 -8.70 4.53 -3.11
C ILE A 13 -10.09 5.05 -2.74
N GLN A 14 -11.05 4.93 -3.65
CA GLN A 14 -12.37 5.57 -3.53
C GLN A 14 -13.43 4.70 -2.86
N ASP A 15 -13.27 3.39 -2.86
CA ASP A 15 -14.22 2.49 -2.19
C ASP A 15 -13.98 2.47 -0.67
N PRO A 16 -14.97 2.89 0.15
CA PRO A 16 -14.82 2.95 1.60
C PRO A 16 -14.66 1.57 2.24
N GLY A 17 -15.20 0.50 1.63
CA GLY A 17 -15.00 -0.86 2.09
C GLY A 17 -13.53 -1.30 1.94
N ASN A 18 -12.90 -0.94 0.83
CA ASN A 18 -11.47 -1.20 0.60
C ASN A 18 -10.59 -0.41 1.58
N ILE A 19 -10.90 0.85 1.86
CA ILE A 19 -10.20 1.64 2.88
C ILE A 19 -10.25 0.92 4.24
N GLY A 20 -11.44 0.51 4.69
CA GLY A 20 -11.59 -0.19 5.95
C GLY A 20 -10.84 -1.53 6.00
N THR A 21 -10.88 -2.28 4.91
CA THR A 21 -10.12 -3.54 4.77
C THR A 21 -8.61 -3.29 4.86
N ILE A 22 -8.11 -2.26 4.17
CA ILE A 22 -6.69 -1.88 4.21
C ILE A 22 -6.28 -1.46 5.62
N LEU A 23 -7.09 -0.67 6.34
CA LEU A 23 -6.85 -0.32 7.74
C LEU A 23 -6.67 -1.57 8.60
N ARG A 24 -7.58 -2.55 8.46
CA ARG A 24 -7.53 -3.80 9.20
C ARG A 24 -6.27 -4.62 8.87
N VAL A 25 -5.89 -4.69 7.62
CA VAL A 25 -4.68 -5.37 7.16
C VAL A 25 -3.42 -4.68 7.70
N CYS A 26 -3.36 -3.36 7.65
CA CYS A 26 -2.27 -2.57 8.20
C CYS A 26 -2.11 -2.78 9.72
N ASP A 27 -3.21 -2.75 10.47
CA ASP A 27 -3.21 -3.05 11.90
C ASP A 27 -2.66 -4.45 12.19
N TRP A 28 -3.09 -5.46 11.42
CA TRP A 28 -2.61 -6.84 11.56
C TRP A 28 -1.10 -6.98 11.36
N PHE A 29 -0.55 -6.29 10.37
CA PHE A 29 0.88 -6.32 10.06
C PHE A 29 1.71 -5.27 10.81
N GLY A 30 1.13 -4.56 11.77
CA GLY A 30 1.83 -3.57 12.59
C GLY A 30 2.26 -2.32 11.82
N ILE A 31 1.57 -1.98 10.73
CA ILE A 31 1.74 -0.72 10.01
C ILE A 31 0.97 0.35 10.76
N ARG A 32 1.67 1.34 11.27
CA ARG A 32 1.09 2.38 12.12
C ARG A 32 0.60 3.60 11.37
N ASN A 33 1.19 3.91 10.21
CA ASN A 33 0.90 5.14 9.48
C ASN A 33 0.43 4.83 8.05
N ILE A 34 -0.68 5.43 7.69
CA ILE A 34 -1.25 5.43 6.33
C ILE A 34 -1.38 6.87 5.88
N PHE A 35 -0.90 7.16 4.67
CA PHE A 35 -1.00 8.47 4.04
C PHE A 35 -1.90 8.37 2.82
N CYS A 36 -2.96 9.16 2.78
CA CYS A 36 -3.95 9.18 1.72
C CYS A 36 -3.87 10.49 0.96
N ASP A 37 -4.09 10.47 -0.35
CA ASP A 37 -4.47 11.70 -1.05
C ASP A 37 -5.92 12.10 -0.75
N HIS A 38 -6.30 13.29 -1.23
CA HIS A 38 -7.64 13.82 -1.01
C HIS A 38 -8.74 13.13 -1.84
N ASP A 39 -8.35 12.31 -2.83
CA ASP A 39 -9.28 11.53 -3.65
C ASP A 39 -9.68 10.19 -3.00
N CYS A 40 -8.99 9.80 -1.93
CA CYS A 40 -9.35 8.63 -1.14
C CYS A 40 -10.66 8.84 -0.38
N ALA A 41 -11.43 7.75 -0.20
CA ALA A 41 -12.63 7.76 0.62
C ALA A 41 -12.29 8.12 2.09
N ASN A 42 -13.25 8.75 2.76
CA ASN A 42 -13.10 9.13 4.16
C ASN A 42 -13.15 7.90 5.06
N ILE A 43 -12.17 7.76 5.97
CA ILE A 43 -12.11 6.65 6.93
C ILE A 43 -13.31 6.61 7.89
N PHE A 44 -13.98 7.75 8.12
CA PHE A 44 -15.17 7.83 8.95
C PHE A 44 -16.47 7.53 8.20
N ASN A 45 -16.41 7.21 6.91
CA ASN A 45 -17.56 6.66 6.20
C ASN A 45 -18.02 5.38 6.94
N PRO A 46 -19.34 5.18 7.17
CA PRO A 46 -19.85 4.02 7.89
C PRO A 46 -19.36 2.67 7.36
N LYS A 47 -19.18 2.53 6.05
CA LYS A 47 -18.61 1.31 5.45
C LYS A 47 -17.13 1.12 5.78
N SER A 48 -16.34 2.20 5.82
CA SER A 48 -14.93 2.14 6.22
C SER A 48 -14.80 1.74 7.69
N VAL A 49 -15.59 2.37 8.56
CA VAL A 49 -15.61 2.06 9.99
C VAL A 49 -15.96 0.59 10.22
N GLN A 50 -17.04 0.11 9.59
CA GLN A 50 -17.48 -1.27 9.71
C GLN A 50 -16.41 -2.26 9.22
N ALA A 51 -15.85 -2.04 8.02
CA ALA A 51 -14.85 -2.93 7.43
C ALA A 51 -13.51 -2.92 8.19
N SER A 52 -13.19 -1.84 8.91
CA SER A 52 -11.95 -1.73 9.68
C SER A 52 -11.91 -2.63 10.91
N MET A 53 -13.06 -3.10 11.40
CA MET A 53 -13.16 -3.93 12.60
C MET A 53 -12.39 -3.35 13.80
N GLY A 54 -12.50 -2.03 14.01
CA GLY A 54 -11.83 -1.29 15.06
C GLY A 54 -10.37 -0.91 14.80
N ALA A 55 -9.79 -1.28 13.66
CA ALA A 55 -8.42 -0.87 13.30
C ALA A 55 -8.27 0.66 13.18
N ILE A 56 -9.36 1.35 12.86
CA ILE A 56 -9.41 2.83 12.80
C ILE A 56 -8.91 3.51 14.09
N PHE A 57 -8.95 2.85 15.23
CA PHE A 57 -8.46 3.39 16.51
C PHE A 57 -6.99 3.08 16.80
N ARG A 58 -6.33 2.27 15.96
CA ARG A 58 -4.95 1.79 16.18
C ARG A 58 -3.98 2.18 15.07
N VAL A 59 -4.51 2.61 13.92
CA VAL A 59 -3.73 3.05 12.77
C VAL A 59 -3.94 4.54 12.56
N ASN A 60 -2.86 5.29 12.40
CA ASN A 60 -2.92 6.72 12.09
C ASN A 60 -3.15 6.91 10.60
N VAL A 61 -4.14 7.71 10.23
CA VAL A 61 -4.42 8.04 8.83
C VAL A 61 -4.33 9.55 8.62
N PHE A 62 -3.55 9.94 7.62
CA PHE A 62 -3.30 11.34 7.27
C PHE A 62 -3.73 11.58 5.82
N TYR A 63 -4.54 12.61 5.60
CA TYR A 63 -4.91 13.10 4.26
C TYR A 63 -4.05 14.30 3.91
N LEU A 64 -3.28 14.21 2.83
CA LEU A 64 -2.32 15.24 2.46
C LEU A 64 -1.94 15.19 0.98
N ASP A 65 -1.20 16.19 0.51
CA ASP A 65 -0.61 16.18 -0.83
C ASP A 65 0.57 15.20 -0.87
N LEU A 66 0.37 14.07 -1.55
CA LEU A 66 1.36 13.01 -1.63
C LEU A 66 2.55 13.41 -2.52
N VAL A 67 2.34 14.26 -3.53
CA VAL A 67 3.41 14.71 -4.44
C VAL A 67 4.44 15.54 -3.68
N ASP A 68 3.98 16.38 -2.76
CA ASP A 68 4.84 17.19 -1.90
C ASP A 68 5.41 16.39 -0.72
N PHE A 69 4.69 15.38 -0.26
CA PHE A 69 5.04 14.62 0.94
C PHE A 69 6.12 13.56 0.69
N ILE A 70 5.94 12.71 -0.32
CA ILE A 70 6.81 11.55 -0.59
C ILE A 70 8.28 11.95 -0.74
N PRO A 71 8.65 12.99 -1.52
CA PRO A 71 10.06 13.36 -1.73
C PRO A 71 10.81 13.80 -0.48
N ARG A 72 10.11 14.16 0.59
CA ARG A 72 10.74 14.60 1.85
C ARG A 72 11.43 13.46 2.60
N PHE A 73 11.05 12.22 2.32
CA PHE A 73 11.54 11.03 3.02
C PHE A 73 12.30 10.07 2.13
N THR A 74 11.97 10.01 0.84
CA THR A 74 12.52 9.00 -0.06
C THR A 74 13.99 9.24 -0.41
N ASN A 75 14.79 8.19 -0.20
CA ASN A 75 16.22 8.13 -0.53
C ASN A 75 16.64 6.65 -0.68
N SER A 76 17.94 6.36 -0.83
CA SER A 76 18.44 4.99 -0.95
C SER A 76 18.11 4.10 0.26
N ASP A 77 18.04 4.69 1.46
CA ASP A 77 17.80 3.98 2.72
C ASP A 77 16.33 3.96 3.13
N PHE A 78 15.48 4.72 2.43
CA PHE A 78 14.04 4.79 2.64
C PHE A 78 13.31 4.83 1.29
N PRO A 79 13.19 3.68 0.62
CA PRO A 79 12.63 3.60 -0.72
C PRO A 79 11.11 3.75 -0.75
N CYS A 80 10.60 4.13 -1.92
CA CYS A 80 9.19 4.15 -2.27
C CYS A 80 8.90 3.01 -3.27
N TYR A 81 8.13 2.02 -2.83
CA TYR A 81 7.66 0.91 -3.64
C TYR A 81 6.27 1.22 -4.18
N GLY A 82 6.10 1.20 -5.48
CA GLY A 82 4.77 1.34 -6.11
C GLY A 82 4.27 0.00 -6.63
N THR A 83 2.98 -0.26 -6.45
CA THR A 83 2.34 -1.50 -6.90
C THR A 83 1.76 -1.33 -8.29
N PHE A 84 2.20 -2.17 -9.22
CA PHE A 84 1.80 -2.13 -10.64
C PHE A 84 1.45 -3.53 -11.13
N LEU A 85 0.70 -3.62 -12.23
CA LEU A 85 0.47 -4.88 -12.92
C LEU A 85 1.76 -5.40 -13.58
N GLU A 86 2.59 -4.47 -14.06
CA GLU A 86 3.90 -4.77 -14.60
C GLU A 86 4.98 -4.16 -13.69
N GLY A 87 5.82 -5.00 -13.14
CA GLY A 87 6.86 -4.61 -12.21
C GLY A 87 7.76 -5.77 -11.88
N GLU A 88 8.69 -5.54 -10.98
CA GLU A 88 9.56 -6.59 -10.47
C GLU A 88 8.78 -7.52 -9.54
N ASN A 89 8.97 -8.83 -9.71
CA ASN A 89 8.27 -9.85 -8.91
C ASN A 89 8.67 -9.72 -7.44
N ILE A 90 7.69 -9.39 -6.59
CA ILE A 90 7.88 -9.15 -5.16
C ILE A 90 8.57 -10.31 -4.43
N TYR A 91 8.37 -11.55 -4.88
CA TYR A 91 8.96 -12.75 -4.26
C TYR A 91 10.45 -12.95 -4.60
N ARG A 92 10.98 -12.16 -5.53
CA ARG A 92 12.39 -12.24 -5.97
C ARG A 92 13.21 -11.01 -5.58
N MET A 93 12.56 -10.02 -4.96
CA MET A 93 13.21 -8.77 -4.57
C MET A 93 13.83 -8.85 -3.18
N HIS A 94 14.86 -8.05 -2.98
CA HIS A 94 15.33 -7.72 -1.64
C HIS A 94 14.53 -6.53 -1.10
N LEU A 95 13.52 -6.83 -0.28
CA LEU A 95 12.63 -5.82 0.31
C LEU A 95 13.22 -5.29 1.61
N GLN A 96 13.17 -3.96 1.79
CA GLN A 96 13.62 -3.32 3.02
C GLN A 96 12.49 -3.29 4.06
N SER A 97 12.85 -3.30 5.35
CA SER A 97 11.91 -3.25 6.47
C SER A 97 11.34 -1.85 6.76
N LYS A 98 11.76 -0.86 5.98
CA LYS A 98 11.32 0.54 6.06
C LYS A 98 11.10 1.11 4.66
N GLY A 99 10.26 2.14 4.56
CA GLY A 99 9.92 2.77 3.29
C GLY A 99 8.42 2.98 3.11
N PHE A 100 8.07 3.50 1.95
CA PHE A 100 6.68 3.64 1.54
C PHE A 100 6.26 2.50 0.61
N ILE A 101 5.02 2.03 0.79
CA ILE A 101 4.35 1.10 -0.12
C ILE A 101 3.11 1.81 -0.66
N VAL A 102 3.11 2.12 -1.96
CA VAL A 102 2.01 2.83 -2.63
C VAL A 102 1.04 1.83 -3.24
N MET A 103 -0.21 1.92 -2.82
CA MET A 103 -1.35 1.21 -3.39
C MET A 103 -2.17 2.17 -4.24
N GLY A 104 -2.42 1.81 -5.48
CA GLY A 104 -3.17 2.63 -6.44
C GLY A 104 -4.65 2.28 -6.52
N ASN A 105 -5.41 3.16 -7.17
CA ASN A 105 -6.82 2.96 -7.50
C ASN A 105 -7.03 1.66 -8.28
N GLU A 106 -8.14 0.96 -8.04
CA GLU A 106 -8.43 -0.34 -8.66
C GLU A 106 -8.63 -0.25 -10.19
N GLY A 107 -9.15 0.87 -10.68
CA GLY A 107 -9.37 1.09 -12.12
C GLY A 107 -8.21 1.77 -12.82
N ASN A 108 -7.66 2.81 -12.20
CA ASN A 108 -6.70 3.72 -12.83
C ASN A 108 -5.25 3.49 -12.38
N GLY A 109 -5.03 2.68 -11.35
CA GLY A 109 -3.71 2.46 -10.77
C GLY A 109 -3.16 3.69 -10.03
N ILE A 110 -1.86 3.79 -9.96
CA ILE A 110 -1.13 4.91 -9.37
C ILE A 110 -1.11 6.06 -10.39
N THR A 111 -1.40 7.30 -9.94
CA THR A 111 -1.37 8.48 -10.80
C THR A 111 0.04 8.79 -11.31
N ALA A 112 0.15 9.40 -12.49
CA ALA A 112 1.43 9.72 -13.12
C ALA A 112 2.37 10.55 -12.22
N GLY A 113 1.81 11.50 -11.44
CA GLY A 113 2.59 12.33 -10.53
C GLY A 113 3.23 11.52 -9.40
N ILE A 114 2.51 10.52 -8.87
CA ILE A 114 3.03 9.63 -7.82
C ILE A 114 3.96 8.57 -8.42
N GLU A 115 3.64 8.04 -9.61
CA GLU A 115 4.49 7.07 -10.30
C GLU A 115 5.92 7.55 -10.51
N GLN A 116 6.12 8.84 -10.80
CA GLN A 116 7.44 9.45 -10.95
C GLN A 116 8.27 9.47 -9.67
N LEU A 117 7.63 9.34 -8.50
CA LEU A 117 8.26 9.33 -7.19
C LEU A 117 8.59 7.91 -6.69
N VAL A 118 8.15 6.90 -7.42
CA VAL A 118 8.38 5.49 -7.10
C VAL A 118 9.81 5.10 -7.47
N ASN A 119 10.55 4.52 -6.50
CA ASN A 119 11.89 3.98 -6.75
C ASN A 119 11.85 2.56 -7.32
N HIS A 120 10.89 1.75 -6.85
CA HIS A 120 10.76 0.35 -7.23
C HIS A 120 9.32 0.03 -7.63
N LYS A 121 9.11 -0.34 -8.87
CA LYS A 121 7.83 -0.89 -9.34
C LYS A 121 7.76 -2.36 -9.00
N ILE A 122 6.82 -2.73 -8.16
CA ILE A 122 6.63 -4.10 -7.69
C ILE A 122 5.32 -4.69 -8.19
N THR A 123 5.30 -5.99 -8.40
CA THR A 123 4.10 -6.73 -8.81
C THR A 123 3.94 -8.02 -8.04
N ILE A 124 2.67 -8.40 -7.80
CA ILE A 124 2.30 -9.75 -7.39
C ILE A 124 2.12 -10.55 -8.68
N PRO A 125 2.95 -11.58 -8.95
CA PRO A 125 2.83 -12.34 -10.19
C PRO A 125 1.51 -13.10 -10.24
N SER A 126 0.85 -13.09 -11.40
CA SER A 126 -0.28 -13.98 -11.65
C SER A 126 0.24 -15.38 -11.98
N PHE A 127 -0.37 -16.39 -11.39
CA PHE A 127 -0.14 -17.81 -11.69
C PHE A 127 -1.24 -18.41 -12.57
N ALA A 128 -2.17 -17.57 -13.04
CA ALA A 128 -3.23 -18.01 -13.94
C ALA A 128 -2.66 -18.32 -15.33
N HIS A 129 -3.01 -19.50 -15.87
CA HIS A 129 -2.59 -19.95 -17.20
C HIS A 129 -3.63 -19.66 -18.28
N SER A 130 -4.73 -18.98 -17.93
CA SER A 130 -5.84 -18.69 -18.86
C SER A 130 -5.76 -17.27 -19.40
N LEU A 131 -6.08 -17.10 -20.69
CA LEU A 131 -6.30 -15.80 -21.31
C LEU A 131 -7.52 -15.05 -20.75
N TYR A 132 -8.34 -15.71 -19.94
CA TYR A 132 -9.55 -15.19 -19.30
C TYR A 132 -9.40 -15.03 -17.79
N SER A 133 -8.19 -14.74 -17.29
CA SER A 133 -7.97 -14.45 -15.87
C SER A 133 -8.48 -13.05 -15.51
N THR A 134 -8.65 -12.81 -14.20
CA THR A 134 -8.91 -11.45 -13.69
C THR A 134 -7.75 -10.52 -14.04
N GLU A 135 -8.05 -9.28 -14.42
CA GLU A 135 -7.04 -8.29 -14.79
C GLU A 135 -6.22 -7.80 -13.59
N SER A 136 -6.83 -7.79 -12.39
CA SER A 136 -6.18 -7.33 -11.16
C SER A 136 -6.78 -7.98 -9.92
N LEU A 137 -6.06 -7.93 -8.80
CA LEU A 137 -6.57 -8.30 -7.49
C LEU A 137 -7.31 -7.10 -6.85
N ASN A 138 -8.28 -7.39 -5.98
CA ASN A 138 -8.82 -6.39 -5.06
C ASN A 138 -7.68 -5.73 -4.28
N VAL A 139 -7.73 -4.40 -4.12
CA VAL A 139 -6.63 -3.64 -3.51
C VAL A 139 -6.38 -4.01 -2.05
N GLY A 140 -7.42 -4.34 -1.28
CA GLY A 140 -7.27 -4.81 0.10
C GLY A 140 -6.57 -6.17 0.17
N VAL A 141 -6.92 -7.09 -0.75
CA VAL A 141 -6.26 -8.39 -0.90
C VAL A 141 -4.79 -8.21 -1.31
N ALA A 142 -4.52 -7.38 -2.31
CA ALA A 142 -3.17 -7.08 -2.76
C ALA A 142 -2.32 -6.47 -1.64
N THR A 143 -2.87 -5.54 -0.86
CA THR A 143 -2.21 -4.97 0.31
C THR A 143 -1.81 -6.06 1.31
N GLY A 144 -2.69 -7.01 1.59
CA GLY A 144 -2.40 -8.12 2.51
C GLY A 144 -1.25 -9.00 2.02
N ILE A 145 -1.22 -9.35 0.75
CA ILE A 145 -0.15 -10.17 0.15
C ILE A 145 1.19 -9.43 0.21
N ILE A 146 1.20 -8.15 -0.17
CA ILE A 146 2.41 -7.32 -0.19
C ILE A 146 2.97 -7.15 1.23
N LEU A 147 2.14 -6.75 2.19
CA LEU A 147 2.58 -6.57 3.57
C LEU A 147 3.04 -7.88 4.20
N SER A 148 2.39 -9.00 3.88
CA SER A 148 2.84 -10.33 4.31
C SER A 148 4.26 -10.63 3.83
N GLU A 149 4.59 -10.32 2.59
CA GLU A 149 5.93 -10.58 2.05
C GLU A 149 6.99 -9.66 2.67
N PHE A 150 6.71 -8.36 2.82
CA PHE A 150 7.62 -7.45 3.53
C PHE A 150 7.88 -7.90 4.96
N LYS A 151 6.85 -8.32 5.69
CA LYS A 151 6.98 -8.78 7.08
C LYS A 151 7.62 -10.16 7.19
N ARG A 152 7.43 -11.04 6.21
CA ARG A 152 8.12 -12.32 6.16
C ARG A 152 9.64 -12.14 6.11
N ILE A 153 10.12 -11.22 5.28
CA ILE A 153 11.56 -10.92 5.17
C ILE A 153 12.07 -10.27 6.45
N GLU A 154 11.33 -9.34 7.03
CA GLU A 154 11.68 -8.75 8.34
C GLU A 154 11.78 -9.82 9.43
N TYR A 155 10.87 -10.79 9.46
CA TYR A 155 10.86 -11.88 10.43
C TYR A 155 12.05 -12.84 10.29
N ILE A 156 12.46 -13.16 9.06
CA ILE A 156 13.60 -14.05 8.79
C ILE A 156 14.93 -13.40 9.17
N ASN A 157 15.02 -12.07 9.06
CA ASN A 157 16.25 -11.31 9.33
C ASN A 157 16.39 -10.86 10.80
N ARG A 158 15.46 -11.24 11.67
CA ARG A 158 15.54 -11.04 13.14
C ARG A 158 16.30 -12.18 13.80
#